data_8eb8426c53d85d8dd61c576c685d5a09
#
_entry.id   8eb8426c53d85d8dd61c576c685d5a09
#
_cell.length_a   1.000
_cell.length_b   1.000
_cell.length_c   1.000
_cell.angle_alpha   90.00
_cell.angle_beta   90.00
_cell.angle_gamma   90.00
#
_symmetry.space_group_name_H-M   'P 1'
#
loop_
_entity.id
_entity.type
_entity.pdbx_description
1 polymer ?
#
loop_
_entity_poly.entity_id
_entity_poly.type
_entity_poly.pdbx_seq_one_letter_code
_entity_poly.pdbx_strand_id
1 'polypeptide(L)'
;VNRQAPASHGASASADRVAQNGVFEKFARAGYVGSGIVHLLIGYLAIRVAFGRGEQEASQSGAMAELGAQPGGKIALWIAVVVFVMMGLWRFAEAAFGKASEPERPDADTKDKVFDRFKAFCVGVVYLAFAYTAFGFARGSGKSSGEQNAGLTAKLLQSGAGKFVLVVAGLVILGVGAYHVYKGVSKNFVDDLKGRPSTFVERLGVVGYVAKGLAIGLVGVLVIVAVFQADPQKAAGLDGALKTLGSQPFGAVLLVLMGLGIAVYGLYSFVMARDAKM
;
A
#
# COMPACT_ATOMS: atom_id res chain seq x y z
N VAL A 1 27.29 25.47 -40.75
CA VAL A 1 27.62 25.64 -39.32
C VAL A 1 26.45 25.15 -38.52
N ASN A 2 26.58 23.90 -38.07
CA ASN A 2 25.54 23.18 -37.38
C ASN A 2 25.80 23.36 -35.86
N ARG A 3 24.97 24.14 -35.15
CA ARG A 3 25.01 24.26 -33.69
C ARG A 3 23.97 23.32 -33.11
N GLN A 4 24.40 22.12 -32.76
CA GLN A 4 23.64 21.24 -31.87
C GLN A 4 23.58 21.85 -30.46
N ALA A 5 22.39 21.96 -29.91
CA ALA A 5 22.16 22.37 -28.53
C ALA A 5 22.40 21.15 -27.59
N PRO A 6 23.31 21.23 -26.61
CA PRO A 6 23.55 20.13 -25.64
C PRO A 6 22.91 20.48 -24.30
N ALA A 7 21.62 20.21 -24.12
CA ALA A 7 21.02 20.45 -22.82
C ALA A 7 20.03 19.36 -22.30
N SER A 8 19.69 18.33 -23.09
CA SER A 8 18.75 17.29 -22.65
C SER A 8 19.41 15.99 -22.17
N HIS A 9 20.67 15.74 -22.47
CA HIS A 9 21.36 14.50 -22.09
C HIS A 9 21.92 14.47 -20.67
N GLY A 10 22.02 15.61 -20.00
CA GLY A 10 22.60 15.67 -18.64
C GLY A 10 21.65 15.20 -17.52
N ALA A 11 20.35 15.48 -17.65
CA ALA A 11 19.36 15.13 -16.63
C ALA A 11 18.99 13.64 -16.66
N SER A 12 18.86 13.06 -17.87
CA SER A 12 18.61 11.62 -18.03
C SER A 12 19.79 10.76 -17.55
N ALA A 13 21.03 11.15 -17.91
CA ALA A 13 22.23 10.45 -17.44
C ALA A 13 22.45 10.53 -15.92
N SER A 14 21.96 11.57 -15.28
CA SER A 14 22.01 11.70 -13.81
C SER A 14 20.96 10.84 -13.11
N ALA A 15 19.75 10.74 -13.67
CA ALA A 15 18.68 9.88 -13.19
C ALA A 15 19.03 8.40 -13.36
N ASP A 16 19.64 8.01 -14.47
CA ASP A 16 20.13 6.65 -14.72
C ASP A 16 21.23 6.24 -13.73
N ARG A 17 22.15 7.16 -13.39
CA ARG A 17 23.17 6.89 -12.36
C ARG A 17 22.60 6.73 -10.96
N VAL A 18 21.52 7.44 -10.63
CA VAL A 18 20.84 7.30 -9.33
C VAL A 18 20.04 6.00 -9.27
N ALA A 19 19.38 5.60 -10.37
CA ALA A 19 18.67 4.32 -10.45
C ALA A 19 19.62 3.10 -10.41
N GLN A 20 20.84 3.22 -10.96
CA GLN A 20 21.88 2.19 -10.93
C GLN A 20 22.70 2.18 -9.62
N ASN A 21 22.50 3.13 -8.71
CA ASN A 21 23.19 3.15 -7.44
C ASN A 21 22.62 2.07 -6.50
N GLY A 22 23.49 1.20 -5.99
CA GLY A 22 23.15 0.18 -4.99
C GLY A 22 22.52 0.73 -3.69
N VAL A 23 22.47 2.06 -3.53
CA VAL A 23 21.72 2.76 -2.49
C VAL A 23 20.21 2.66 -2.72
N PHE A 24 19.73 2.84 -3.97
CA PHE A 24 18.30 2.73 -4.31
C PHE A 24 17.81 1.29 -4.09
N GLU A 25 18.57 0.29 -4.54
CA GLU A 25 18.23 -1.11 -4.28
C GLU A 25 18.11 -1.41 -2.78
N LYS A 26 19.01 -0.88 -1.95
CA LYS A 26 18.95 -1.04 -0.49
C LYS A 26 17.69 -0.40 0.11
N PHE A 27 17.29 0.79 -0.34
CA PHE A 27 16.06 1.45 0.12
C PHE A 27 14.81 0.69 -0.31
N ALA A 28 14.76 0.21 -1.55
CA ALA A 28 13.63 -0.59 -2.03
C ALA A 28 13.50 -1.90 -1.24
N ARG A 29 14.62 -2.58 -0.94
CA ARG A 29 14.66 -3.77 -0.09
C ARG A 29 14.19 -3.46 1.33
N ALA A 30 14.64 -2.35 1.93
CA ALA A 30 14.16 -1.90 3.24
C ALA A 30 12.65 -1.62 3.23
N GLY A 31 12.10 -1.10 2.13
CA GLY A 31 10.65 -0.92 1.93
C GLY A 31 9.87 -2.24 1.99
N TYR A 32 10.39 -3.31 1.37
CA TYR A 32 9.78 -4.63 1.46
C TYR A 32 9.86 -5.22 2.89
N VAL A 33 10.97 -5.01 3.59
CA VAL A 33 11.09 -5.41 5.01
C VAL A 33 10.05 -4.68 5.86
N GLY A 34 9.93 -3.35 5.71
CA GLY A 34 8.93 -2.56 6.40
C GLY A 34 7.50 -3.04 6.07
N SER A 35 7.21 -3.31 4.79
CA SER A 35 5.94 -3.90 4.36
C SER A 35 5.69 -5.24 5.04
N GLY A 36 6.70 -6.11 5.13
CA GLY A 36 6.60 -7.39 5.81
C GLY A 36 6.20 -7.24 7.28
N ILE A 37 6.89 -6.37 8.01
CA ILE A 37 6.61 -6.10 9.42
C ILE A 37 5.17 -5.57 9.61
N VAL A 38 4.76 -4.58 8.81
CA VAL A 38 3.42 -3.99 8.89
C VAL A 38 2.33 -5.03 8.64
N HIS A 39 2.47 -5.88 7.61
CA HIS A 39 1.46 -6.90 7.31
C HIS A 39 1.43 -8.02 8.37
N LEU A 40 2.56 -8.37 8.98
CA LEU A 40 2.58 -9.29 10.13
C LEU A 40 1.84 -8.71 11.33
N LEU A 41 2.07 -7.42 11.65
CA LEU A 41 1.36 -6.73 12.72
C LEU A 41 -0.15 -6.62 12.44
N ILE A 42 -0.56 -6.27 11.23
CA ILE A 42 -1.98 -6.23 10.84
C ILE A 42 -2.61 -7.61 10.98
N GLY A 43 -1.94 -8.67 10.50
CA GLY A 43 -2.42 -10.04 10.64
C GLY A 43 -2.58 -10.46 12.10
N TYR A 44 -1.60 -10.14 12.94
CA TYR A 44 -1.65 -10.36 14.39
C TYR A 44 -2.81 -9.61 15.04
N LEU A 45 -3.00 -8.32 14.72
CA LEU A 45 -4.09 -7.52 15.27
C LEU A 45 -5.46 -8.05 14.83
N ALA A 46 -5.60 -8.48 13.56
CA ALA A 46 -6.84 -9.10 13.07
C ALA A 46 -7.19 -10.39 13.86
N ILE A 47 -6.18 -11.20 14.16
CA ILE A 47 -6.37 -12.41 14.99
C ILE A 47 -6.75 -12.02 16.43
N ARG A 48 -6.13 -10.99 17.01
CA ARG A 48 -6.54 -10.49 18.35
C ARG A 48 -8.00 -10.03 18.37
N VAL A 49 -8.46 -9.34 17.34
CA VAL A 49 -9.88 -8.93 17.19
C VAL A 49 -10.79 -10.16 17.15
N ALA A 50 -10.39 -11.23 16.44
CA ALA A 50 -11.16 -12.48 16.37
C ALA A 50 -11.43 -13.10 17.75
N PHE A 51 -10.49 -12.94 18.70
CA PHE A 51 -10.60 -13.45 20.07
C PHE A 51 -11.11 -12.41 21.09
N GLY A 52 -11.68 -11.30 20.64
CA GLY A 52 -12.21 -10.24 21.50
C GLY A 52 -11.16 -9.45 22.29
N ARG A 53 -9.89 -9.52 21.89
CA ARG A 53 -8.75 -8.85 22.55
C ARG A 53 -8.21 -7.65 21.75
N GLY A 54 -8.98 -7.13 20.80
CA GLY A 54 -8.56 -6.06 19.89
C GLY A 54 -8.83 -4.67 20.46
N GLU A 55 -7.89 -4.09 21.21
CA GLU A 55 -7.92 -2.67 21.59
C GLU A 55 -7.39 -1.77 20.45
N GLN A 56 -6.46 -2.29 19.67
CA GLN A 56 -5.87 -1.58 18.52
C GLN A 56 -6.58 -1.95 17.23
N GLU A 57 -6.61 -0.99 16.29
CA GLU A 57 -7.15 -1.25 14.95
C GLU A 57 -6.30 -2.27 14.17
N ALA A 58 -6.94 -3.23 13.53
CA ALA A 58 -6.27 -4.14 12.61
C ALA A 58 -6.04 -3.44 11.24
N SER A 59 -5.20 -2.42 11.26
CA SER A 59 -4.89 -1.53 10.14
C SER A 59 -3.42 -1.12 10.19
N GLN A 60 -3.00 -0.37 9.18
CA GLN A 60 -1.65 0.17 9.13
C GLN A 60 -1.39 1.19 10.25
N SER A 61 -2.40 2.00 10.62
CA SER A 61 -2.30 2.92 11.75
C SER A 61 -2.23 2.16 13.08
N GLY A 62 -3.00 1.09 13.26
CA GLY A 62 -2.91 0.25 14.44
C GLY A 62 -1.55 -0.45 14.56
N ALA A 63 -0.97 -0.91 13.44
CA ALA A 63 0.40 -1.43 13.42
C ALA A 63 1.44 -0.37 13.84
N MET A 64 1.26 0.89 13.41
CA MET A 64 2.13 2.00 13.83
C MET A 64 1.93 2.36 15.31
N ALA A 65 0.70 2.30 15.82
CA ALA A 65 0.39 2.51 17.23
C ALA A 65 1.05 1.43 18.10
N GLU A 66 0.89 0.16 17.73
CA GLU A 66 1.51 -0.98 18.42
C GLU A 66 3.05 -0.87 18.42
N LEU A 67 3.64 -0.54 17.25
CA LEU A 67 5.07 -0.31 17.14
C LEU A 67 5.52 0.84 18.04
N GLY A 68 4.78 1.96 18.06
CA GLY A 68 5.11 3.13 18.87
C GLY A 68 5.05 2.89 20.39
N ALA A 69 4.28 1.90 20.83
CA ALA A 69 4.19 1.48 22.22
C ALA A 69 5.39 0.63 22.67
N GLN A 70 6.15 0.03 21.73
CA GLN A 70 7.30 -0.80 22.05
C GLN A 70 8.54 0.04 22.38
N PRO A 71 9.48 -0.45 23.22
CA PRO A 71 10.77 0.20 23.44
C PRO A 71 11.51 0.41 22.10
N GLY A 72 11.94 1.64 21.83
CA GLY A 72 12.58 2.00 20.55
C GLY A 72 11.62 2.20 19.37
N GLY A 73 10.33 1.88 19.51
CA GLY A 73 9.34 1.97 18.44
C GLY A 73 9.15 3.39 17.89
N LYS A 74 9.27 4.42 18.74
CA LYS A 74 9.24 5.82 18.30
C LYS A 74 10.39 6.17 17.35
N ILE A 75 11.59 5.60 17.58
CA ILE A 75 12.75 5.76 16.69
C ILE A 75 12.44 5.12 15.34
N ALA A 76 11.89 3.90 15.34
CA ALA A 76 11.49 3.22 14.12
C ALA A 76 10.42 4.01 13.33
N LEU A 77 9.47 4.63 14.03
CA LEU A 77 8.47 5.51 13.40
C LEU A 77 9.09 6.76 12.78
N TRP A 78 10.07 7.41 13.42
CA TRP A 78 10.79 8.53 12.84
C TRP A 78 11.59 8.13 11.58
N ILE A 79 12.21 6.96 11.59
CA ILE A 79 12.86 6.40 10.41
C ILE A 79 11.82 6.17 9.30
N ALA A 80 10.66 5.61 9.64
CA ALA A 80 9.57 5.40 8.69
C ALA A 80 9.07 6.74 8.07
N VAL A 81 8.96 7.80 8.86
CA VAL A 81 8.63 9.16 8.35
C VAL A 81 9.59 9.58 7.26
N VAL A 82 10.90 9.52 7.54
CA VAL A 82 11.94 9.92 6.57
C VAL A 82 11.84 9.08 5.31
N VAL A 83 11.72 7.75 5.45
CA VAL A 83 11.61 6.81 4.32
C VAL A 83 10.38 7.11 3.48
N PHE A 84 9.20 7.30 4.10
CA PHE A 84 7.97 7.58 3.36
C PHE A 84 8.00 8.94 2.67
N VAL A 85 8.58 9.97 3.30
CA VAL A 85 8.78 11.27 2.65
C VAL A 85 9.68 11.13 1.43
N MET A 86 10.82 10.45 1.56
CA MET A 86 11.73 10.22 0.43
C MET A 86 11.06 9.44 -0.70
N MET A 87 10.28 8.39 -0.37
CA MET A 87 9.54 7.62 -1.37
C MET A 87 8.44 8.46 -2.04
N GLY A 88 7.74 9.30 -1.29
CA GLY A 88 6.75 10.23 -1.83
C GLY A 88 7.38 11.22 -2.82
N LEU A 89 8.48 11.86 -2.42
CA LEU A 89 9.22 12.79 -3.27
C LEU A 89 9.76 12.11 -4.54
N TRP A 90 10.27 10.88 -4.41
CA TRP A 90 10.70 10.09 -5.56
C TRP A 90 9.55 9.84 -6.54
N ARG A 91 8.37 9.43 -6.05
CA ARG A 91 7.18 9.21 -6.88
C ARG A 91 6.70 10.49 -7.57
N PHE A 92 6.82 11.64 -6.93
CA PHE A 92 6.54 12.92 -7.58
C PHE A 92 7.58 13.28 -8.64
N ALA A 93 8.84 12.97 -8.41
CA ALA A 93 9.87 13.11 -9.44
C ALA A 93 9.56 12.22 -10.67
N GLU A 94 9.17 10.95 -10.46
CA GLU A 94 8.71 10.07 -11.54
C GLU A 94 7.46 10.61 -12.26
N ALA A 95 6.52 11.20 -11.54
CA ALA A 95 5.34 11.82 -12.14
C ALA A 95 5.70 13.03 -12.99
N ALA A 96 6.67 13.84 -12.59
CA ALA A 96 7.11 15.04 -13.29
C ALA A 96 8.02 14.71 -14.50
N PHE A 97 8.99 13.83 -14.30
CA PHE A 97 10.07 13.57 -15.27
C PHE A 97 9.94 12.24 -16.02
N GLY A 98 8.99 11.38 -15.63
CA GLY A 98 8.88 10.01 -16.12
C GLY A 98 9.75 9.04 -15.33
N LYS A 99 9.59 7.74 -15.59
CA LYS A 99 10.38 6.68 -14.92
C LYS A 99 11.80 6.67 -15.46
N ALA A 100 12.76 6.92 -14.59
CA ALA A 100 14.18 6.87 -14.92
C ALA A 100 14.71 5.44 -15.19
N SER A 101 14.00 4.42 -14.72
CA SER A 101 14.43 3.01 -14.76
C SER A 101 13.87 2.20 -15.94
N GLU A 102 12.92 2.73 -16.69
CA GLU A 102 12.42 2.08 -17.91
C GLU A 102 12.98 2.82 -19.13
N PRO A 103 13.72 2.13 -20.04
CA PRO A 103 14.05 2.71 -21.33
C PRO A 103 12.75 3.21 -21.98
N GLU A 104 12.75 4.43 -22.51
CA GLU A 104 11.60 4.90 -23.27
C GLU A 104 11.27 3.85 -24.32
N ARG A 105 10.13 3.19 -24.16
CA ARG A 105 9.63 2.31 -25.21
C ARG A 105 9.32 3.21 -26.39
N PRO A 106 10.01 3.07 -27.53
CA PRO A 106 9.78 3.93 -28.69
C PRO A 106 8.32 3.94 -29.13
N ASP A 107 7.59 2.85 -28.84
CA ASP A 107 6.21 2.58 -29.27
C ASP A 107 5.16 2.85 -28.16
N ALA A 108 5.54 3.40 -26.99
CA ALA A 108 4.57 3.70 -25.93
C ALA A 108 3.70 4.89 -26.35
N ASP A 109 2.39 4.64 -26.46
CA ASP A 109 1.40 5.68 -26.74
C ASP A 109 1.46 6.77 -25.66
N THR A 110 1.19 8.01 -26.05
CA THR A 110 1.13 9.18 -25.16
C THR A 110 0.19 8.94 -23.98
N LYS A 111 -0.87 8.16 -24.20
CA LYS A 111 -1.84 7.78 -23.15
C LYS A 111 -1.21 6.92 -22.05
N ASP A 112 -0.34 5.98 -22.41
CA ASP A 112 0.34 5.12 -21.43
C ASP A 112 1.31 5.93 -20.57
N LYS A 113 2.02 6.89 -21.17
CA LYS A 113 2.93 7.79 -20.45
C LYS A 113 2.16 8.69 -19.46
N VAL A 114 1.01 9.23 -19.86
CA VAL A 114 0.16 10.06 -18.99
C VAL A 114 -0.40 9.22 -17.83
N PHE A 115 -0.87 8.00 -18.12
CA PHE A 115 -1.40 7.09 -17.11
C PHE A 115 -0.33 6.69 -16.09
N ASP A 116 0.89 6.36 -16.53
CA ASP A 116 2.00 6.02 -15.64
C ASP A 116 2.42 7.19 -14.74
N ARG A 117 2.44 8.41 -15.28
CA ARG A 117 2.71 9.62 -14.49
C ARG A 117 1.61 9.89 -13.46
N PHE A 118 0.35 9.74 -13.84
CA PHE A 118 -0.78 9.88 -12.92
C PHE A 118 -0.72 8.83 -11.81
N LYS A 119 -0.42 7.57 -12.16
CA LYS A 119 -0.22 6.49 -11.19
C LYS A 119 0.92 6.81 -10.21
N ALA A 120 2.06 7.28 -10.70
CA ALA A 120 3.19 7.68 -9.86
C ALA A 120 2.80 8.82 -8.91
N PHE A 121 2.06 9.83 -9.39
CA PHE A 121 1.53 10.91 -8.57
C PHE A 121 0.64 10.39 -7.44
N CYS A 122 -0.36 9.55 -7.75
CA CYS A 122 -1.25 8.97 -6.75
C CYS A 122 -0.49 8.16 -5.68
N VAL A 123 0.50 7.37 -6.09
CA VAL A 123 1.35 6.61 -5.16
C VAL A 123 2.18 7.55 -4.29
N GLY A 124 2.68 8.66 -4.84
CA GLY A 124 3.39 9.69 -4.06
C GLY A 124 2.52 10.30 -2.96
N VAL A 125 1.26 10.63 -3.26
CA VAL A 125 0.28 11.11 -2.28
C VAL A 125 0.06 10.10 -1.16
N VAL A 126 -0.08 8.80 -1.51
CA VAL A 126 -0.25 7.72 -0.52
C VAL A 126 0.97 7.62 0.42
N TYR A 127 2.20 7.72 -0.11
CA TYR A 127 3.39 7.72 0.74
C TYR A 127 3.45 8.92 1.70
N LEU A 128 3.05 10.11 1.24
CA LEU A 128 2.98 11.28 2.14
C LEU A 128 1.88 11.12 3.21
N ALA A 129 0.75 10.50 2.88
CA ALA A 129 -0.27 10.18 3.87
C ALA A 129 0.27 9.21 4.94
N PHE A 130 1.06 8.20 4.53
CA PHE A 130 1.73 7.31 5.49
C PHE A 130 2.79 8.02 6.31
N ALA A 131 3.56 8.92 5.73
CA ALA A 131 4.51 9.75 6.46
C ALA A 131 3.81 10.61 7.52
N TYR A 132 2.68 11.23 7.17
CA TYR A 132 1.88 12.03 8.10
C TYR A 132 1.34 11.18 9.26
N THR A 133 0.82 10.00 8.97
CA THR A 133 0.33 9.06 9.99
C THR A 133 1.46 8.62 10.92
N ALA A 134 2.60 8.18 10.36
CA ALA A 134 3.77 7.78 11.13
C ALA A 134 4.30 8.92 12.02
N PHE A 135 4.33 10.16 11.50
CA PHE A 135 4.71 11.34 12.23
C PHE A 135 3.81 11.62 13.45
N GLY A 136 2.49 11.47 13.27
CA GLY A 136 1.51 11.58 14.36
C GLY A 136 1.83 10.59 15.49
N PHE A 137 2.03 9.31 15.16
CA PHE A 137 2.36 8.28 16.16
C PHE A 137 3.75 8.48 16.78
N ALA A 138 4.76 8.90 16.01
CA ALA A 138 6.08 9.21 16.53
C ALA A 138 6.05 10.33 17.59
N ARG A 139 5.16 11.31 17.41
CA ARG A 139 4.94 12.40 18.38
C ARG A 139 3.99 12.04 19.53
N GLY A 140 3.35 10.86 19.48
CA GLY A 140 2.37 10.46 20.48
C GLY A 140 0.99 11.10 20.31
N SER A 141 0.69 11.71 19.14
CA SER A 141 -0.59 12.34 18.81
C SER A 141 -1.26 11.66 17.60
N GLY A 142 -0.90 10.42 17.30
CA GLY A 142 -1.43 9.67 16.16
C GLY A 142 -2.92 9.43 16.28
N LYS A 143 -3.64 9.68 15.16
CA LYS A 143 -5.06 9.34 15.01
C LYS A 143 -5.19 8.09 14.17
N SER A 144 -6.22 7.31 14.45
CA SER A 144 -6.50 6.11 13.69
C SER A 144 -6.85 6.43 12.24
N SER A 145 -6.43 5.57 11.30
CA SER A 145 -6.82 5.70 9.89
C SER A 145 -8.32 5.53 9.71
N GLY A 146 -8.95 4.72 10.55
CA GLY A 146 -10.39 4.50 10.52
C GLY A 146 -11.17 5.77 10.82
N GLU A 147 -10.83 6.47 11.89
CA GLU A 147 -11.46 7.76 12.24
C GLU A 147 -11.23 8.82 11.16
N GLN A 148 -10.02 8.91 10.62
CA GLN A 148 -9.70 9.87 9.56
C GLN A 148 -10.52 9.59 8.29
N ASN A 149 -10.60 8.32 7.87
CA ASN A 149 -11.36 7.90 6.69
C ASN A 149 -12.86 8.12 6.89
N ALA A 150 -13.42 7.75 8.05
CA ALA A 150 -14.82 7.98 8.37
C ALA A 150 -15.14 9.48 8.41
N GLY A 151 -14.27 10.30 8.99
CA GLY A 151 -14.42 11.76 9.03
C GLY A 151 -14.38 12.41 7.65
N LEU A 152 -13.48 11.96 6.77
CA LEU A 152 -13.44 12.41 5.37
C LEU A 152 -14.69 11.99 4.61
N THR A 153 -15.10 10.72 4.78
CA THR A 153 -16.32 10.18 4.15
C THR A 153 -17.56 10.95 4.60
N ALA A 154 -17.67 11.27 5.90
CA ALA A 154 -18.79 12.06 6.41
C ALA A 154 -18.91 13.43 5.73
N LYS A 155 -17.77 14.11 5.47
CA LYS A 155 -17.76 15.39 4.73
C LYS A 155 -18.16 15.21 3.27
N LEU A 156 -17.67 14.17 2.60
CA LEU A 156 -18.00 13.90 1.20
C LEU A 156 -19.44 13.48 0.99
N LEU A 157 -20.04 12.77 1.94
CA LEU A 157 -21.45 12.36 1.89
C LEU A 157 -22.45 13.55 1.91
N GLN A 158 -22.01 14.74 2.32
CA GLN A 158 -22.87 15.94 2.39
C GLN A 158 -23.18 16.52 1.00
N SER A 159 -22.49 16.11 -0.06
CA SER A 159 -22.69 16.62 -1.42
C SER A 159 -22.84 15.50 -2.45
N GLY A 160 -23.60 15.76 -3.51
CA GLY A 160 -23.73 14.81 -4.63
C GLY A 160 -22.37 14.53 -5.32
N ALA A 161 -21.56 15.56 -5.51
CA ALA A 161 -20.22 15.42 -6.07
C ALA A 161 -19.30 14.56 -5.15
N GLY A 162 -19.38 14.74 -3.84
CA GLY A 162 -18.62 13.94 -2.88
C GLY A 162 -19.06 12.47 -2.88
N LYS A 163 -20.36 12.19 -2.98
CA LYS A 163 -20.90 10.82 -3.12
C LYS A 163 -20.36 10.17 -4.40
N PHE A 164 -20.34 10.88 -5.51
CA PHE A 164 -19.77 10.38 -6.77
C PHE A 164 -18.28 10.05 -6.63
N VAL A 165 -17.50 10.94 -6.00
CA VAL A 165 -16.07 10.72 -5.73
C VAL A 165 -15.86 9.47 -4.88
N LEU A 166 -16.68 9.25 -3.84
CA LEU A 166 -16.59 8.05 -3.00
C LEU A 166 -16.90 6.77 -3.78
N VAL A 167 -17.93 6.77 -4.64
CA VAL A 167 -18.26 5.60 -5.48
C VAL A 167 -17.09 5.29 -6.42
N VAL A 168 -16.54 6.30 -7.09
CA VAL A 168 -15.37 6.13 -7.98
C VAL A 168 -14.16 5.60 -7.19
N ALA A 169 -13.88 6.17 -6.01
CA ALA A 169 -12.80 5.69 -5.14
C ALA A 169 -13.01 4.23 -4.72
N GLY A 170 -14.23 3.87 -4.32
CA GLY A 170 -14.58 2.48 -3.97
C GLY A 170 -14.39 1.51 -5.14
N LEU A 171 -14.80 1.89 -6.36
CA LEU A 171 -14.58 1.08 -7.56
C LEU A 171 -13.09 0.92 -7.90
N VAL A 172 -12.30 1.98 -7.75
CA VAL A 172 -10.84 1.91 -7.94
C VAL A 172 -10.20 0.96 -6.92
N ILE A 173 -10.56 1.09 -5.63
CA ILE A 173 -10.05 0.22 -4.57
C ILE A 173 -10.44 -1.24 -4.83
N LEU A 174 -11.70 -1.49 -5.23
CA LEU A 174 -12.18 -2.82 -5.61
C LEU A 174 -11.39 -3.38 -6.79
N GLY A 175 -11.14 -2.58 -7.82
CA GLY A 175 -10.31 -2.96 -8.97
C GLY A 175 -8.87 -3.32 -8.57
N VAL A 176 -8.27 -2.55 -7.65
CA VAL A 176 -6.94 -2.86 -7.10
C VAL A 176 -6.98 -4.18 -6.32
N GLY A 177 -8.02 -4.44 -5.52
CA GLY A 177 -8.21 -5.71 -4.83
C GLY A 177 -8.30 -6.88 -5.81
N ALA A 178 -9.16 -6.76 -6.83
CA ALA A 178 -9.32 -7.76 -7.89
C ALA A 178 -8.00 -8.04 -8.64
N TYR A 179 -7.23 -6.99 -8.95
CA TYR A 179 -5.91 -7.14 -9.56
C TYR A 179 -4.93 -7.94 -8.68
N HIS A 180 -4.93 -7.72 -7.35
CA HIS A 180 -4.09 -8.49 -6.44
C HIS A 180 -4.51 -9.96 -6.38
N VAL A 181 -5.83 -10.25 -6.36
CA VAL A 181 -6.34 -11.63 -6.45
C VAL A 181 -5.90 -12.27 -7.77
N TYR A 182 -6.10 -11.58 -8.89
CA TYR A 182 -5.66 -12.04 -10.20
C TYR A 182 -4.15 -12.32 -10.21
N LYS A 183 -3.32 -11.38 -9.73
CA LYS A 183 -1.87 -11.54 -9.67
C LYS A 183 -1.45 -12.75 -8.82
N GLY A 184 -2.17 -13.02 -7.73
CA GLY A 184 -1.96 -14.20 -6.88
C GLY A 184 -2.32 -15.51 -7.60
N VAL A 185 -3.52 -15.59 -8.18
CA VAL A 185 -4.02 -16.81 -8.84
C VAL A 185 -3.25 -17.12 -10.12
N SER A 186 -2.96 -16.11 -10.96
CA SER A 186 -2.20 -16.25 -12.19
C SER A 186 -0.70 -16.45 -11.97
N LYS A 187 -0.22 -16.28 -10.72
CA LYS A 187 1.19 -16.38 -10.33
C LYS A 187 2.11 -15.36 -11.03
N ASN A 188 1.56 -14.30 -11.61
CA ASN A 188 2.34 -13.27 -12.31
C ASN A 188 3.33 -12.53 -11.37
N PHE A 189 3.19 -12.69 -10.04
CA PHE A 189 4.16 -12.18 -9.08
C PHE A 189 5.51 -12.91 -9.14
N VAL A 190 5.57 -14.10 -9.75
CA VAL A 190 6.82 -14.86 -9.93
C VAL A 190 7.77 -14.12 -10.87
N ASP A 191 7.22 -13.39 -11.85
CA ASP A 191 8.00 -12.61 -12.82
C ASP A 191 8.72 -11.43 -12.17
N ASP A 192 8.27 -10.99 -10.98
CA ASP A 192 8.92 -9.93 -10.20
C ASP A 192 10.15 -10.43 -9.42
N LEU A 193 10.41 -11.74 -9.39
CA LEU A 193 11.50 -12.35 -8.62
C LEU A 193 12.71 -12.69 -9.50
N LYS A 194 13.91 -12.61 -8.92
CA LYS A 194 15.16 -13.08 -9.53
C LYS A 194 15.17 -14.62 -9.52
N GLY A 195 15.13 -15.22 -10.69
CA GLY A 195 15.14 -16.69 -10.84
C GLY A 195 13.80 -17.35 -10.54
N ARG A 196 13.78 -18.69 -10.52
CA ARG A 196 12.59 -19.47 -10.19
C ARG A 196 12.48 -19.67 -8.69
N PRO A 197 11.39 -19.21 -8.06
CA PRO A 197 11.16 -19.44 -6.63
C PRO A 197 10.91 -20.94 -6.34
N SER A 198 11.17 -21.34 -5.10
CA SER A 198 10.74 -22.68 -4.64
C SER A 198 9.21 -22.75 -4.58
N THR A 199 8.66 -23.98 -4.65
CA THR A 199 7.23 -24.23 -4.54
C THR A 199 6.63 -23.63 -3.23
N PHE A 200 7.40 -23.59 -2.16
CA PHE A 200 6.99 -22.98 -0.90
C PHE A 200 6.78 -21.46 -1.05
N VAL A 201 7.75 -20.76 -1.63
CA VAL A 201 7.67 -19.31 -1.91
C VAL A 201 6.52 -18.98 -2.84
N GLU A 202 6.30 -19.82 -3.87
CA GLU A 202 5.18 -19.67 -4.79
C GLU A 202 3.84 -19.78 -4.05
N ARG A 203 3.65 -20.77 -3.17
CA ARG A 203 2.45 -20.90 -2.34
C ARG A 203 2.25 -19.71 -1.40
N LEU A 204 3.32 -19.24 -0.75
CA LEU A 204 3.26 -18.02 0.08
C LEU A 204 2.78 -16.82 -0.74
N GLY A 205 3.31 -16.64 -1.94
CA GLY A 205 2.89 -15.56 -2.83
C GLY A 205 1.42 -15.66 -3.22
N VAL A 206 0.96 -16.85 -3.66
CA VAL A 206 -0.46 -17.06 -4.02
C VAL A 206 -1.39 -16.72 -2.85
N VAL A 207 -1.18 -17.35 -1.69
CA VAL A 207 -2.03 -17.12 -0.51
C VAL A 207 -1.98 -15.66 -0.06
N GLY A 208 -0.80 -15.08 0.00
CA GLY A 208 -0.60 -13.71 0.45
C GLY A 208 -1.26 -12.68 -0.49
N TYR A 209 -1.05 -12.77 -1.80
CA TYR A 209 -1.66 -11.86 -2.77
C TYR A 209 -3.18 -11.99 -2.80
N VAL A 210 -3.72 -13.21 -2.74
CA VAL A 210 -5.17 -13.45 -2.71
C VAL A 210 -5.78 -12.84 -1.45
N ALA A 211 -5.23 -13.13 -0.26
CA ALA A 211 -5.74 -12.60 0.99
C ALA A 211 -5.68 -11.06 1.02
N LYS A 212 -4.54 -10.47 0.61
CA LYS A 212 -4.40 -9.02 0.50
C LYS A 212 -5.41 -8.43 -0.48
N GLY A 213 -5.61 -9.07 -1.63
CA GLY A 213 -6.57 -8.62 -2.63
C GLY A 213 -8.02 -8.66 -2.13
N LEU A 214 -8.40 -9.72 -1.42
CA LEU A 214 -9.72 -9.85 -0.79
C LEU A 214 -9.93 -8.76 0.30
N ALA A 215 -8.92 -8.51 1.13
CA ALA A 215 -8.99 -7.46 2.15
C ALA A 215 -9.17 -6.07 1.53
N ILE A 216 -8.39 -5.73 0.49
CA ILE A 216 -8.51 -4.45 -0.24
C ILE A 216 -9.88 -4.38 -0.95
N GLY A 217 -10.31 -5.45 -1.60
CA GLY A 217 -11.60 -5.51 -2.30
C GLY A 217 -12.77 -5.28 -1.34
N LEU A 218 -12.72 -5.87 -0.15
CA LEU A 218 -13.75 -5.65 0.88
C LEU A 218 -13.80 -4.18 1.32
N VAL A 219 -12.66 -3.51 1.49
CA VAL A 219 -12.61 -2.06 1.76
C VAL A 219 -13.30 -1.29 0.63
N GLY A 220 -13.03 -1.61 -0.65
CA GLY A 220 -13.67 -0.96 -1.79
C GLY A 220 -15.19 -1.13 -1.79
N VAL A 221 -15.68 -2.33 -1.51
CA VAL A 221 -17.12 -2.61 -1.37
C VAL A 221 -17.74 -1.77 -0.26
N LEU A 222 -17.09 -1.72 0.91
CA LEU A 222 -17.62 -0.98 2.06
C LEU A 222 -17.62 0.54 1.85
N VAL A 223 -16.67 1.10 1.11
CA VAL A 223 -16.70 2.51 0.70
C VAL A 223 -17.94 2.80 -0.17
N ILE A 224 -18.29 1.90 -1.09
CA ILE A 224 -19.50 2.03 -1.92
C ILE A 224 -20.74 1.89 -1.05
N VAL A 225 -20.79 0.90 -0.16
CA VAL A 225 -21.92 0.67 0.78
C VAL A 225 -22.12 1.88 1.69
N ALA A 226 -21.05 2.54 2.14
CA ALA A 226 -21.12 3.76 2.94
C ALA A 226 -21.91 4.88 2.25
N VAL A 227 -21.82 4.98 0.92
CA VAL A 227 -22.59 5.97 0.14
C VAL A 227 -24.08 5.63 0.10
N PHE A 228 -24.41 4.36 -0.15
CA PHE A 228 -25.81 3.93 -0.26
C PHE A 228 -26.54 3.91 1.10
N GLN A 229 -25.82 3.60 2.17
CA GLN A 229 -26.36 3.58 3.54
C GLN A 229 -26.24 4.91 4.26
N ALA A 230 -25.57 5.90 3.67
CA ALA A 230 -25.21 7.18 4.30
C ALA A 230 -24.49 6.98 5.66
N ASP A 231 -23.69 5.92 5.77
CA ASP A 231 -22.97 5.53 6.98
C ASP A 231 -21.43 5.67 6.78
N PRO A 232 -20.83 6.78 7.25
CA PRO A 232 -19.38 6.99 7.12
C PRO A 232 -18.53 5.91 7.79
N GLN A 233 -19.04 5.23 8.83
CA GLN A 233 -18.29 4.23 9.57
C GLN A 233 -17.99 2.97 8.72
N LYS A 234 -18.80 2.71 7.70
CA LYS A 234 -18.53 1.64 6.73
C LYS A 234 -17.23 1.89 5.93
N ALA A 235 -16.85 3.14 5.74
CA ALA A 235 -15.64 3.53 5.03
C ALA A 235 -14.42 3.74 5.96
N ALA A 236 -14.40 3.11 7.13
CA ALA A 236 -13.28 3.18 8.08
C ALA A 236 -12.01 2.44 7.61
N GLY A 237 -11.93 2.00 6.35
CA GLY A 237 -10.76 1.34 5.78
C GLY A 237 -10.63 -0.12 6.20
N LEU A 238 -9.38 -0.62 6.32
CA LEU A 238 -9.12 -2.04 6.56
C LEU A 238 -9.67 -2.53 7.90
N ASP A 239 -9.51 -1.74 8.96
CA ASP A 239 -10.06 -2.10 10.29
C ASP A 239 -11.58 -2.23 10.26
N GLY A 240 -12.29 -1.26 9.63
CA GLY A 240 -13.73 -1.33 9.44
C GLY A 240 -14.16 -2.55 8.61
N ALA A 241 -13.38 -2.89 7.58
CA ALA A 241 -13.61 -4.07 6.76
C ALA A 241 -13.46 -5.37 7.58
N LEU A 242 -12.41 -5.47 8.39
CA LEU A 242 -12.18 -6.63 9.25
C LEU A 242 -13.23 -6.74 10.36
N LYS A 243 -13.62 -5.63 11.00
CA LYS A 243 -14.71 -5.61 11.99
C LYS A 243 -16.06 -6.02 11.37
N THR A 244 -16.34 -5.55 10.14
CA THR A 244 -17.53 -5.97 9.39
C THR A 244 -17.50 -7.46 9.07
N LEU A 245 -16.33 -8.00 8.70
CA LEU A 245 -16.14 -9.44 8.49
C LEU A 245 -16.35 -10.21 9.81
N GLY A 246 -15.82 -9.70 10.92
CA GLY A 246 -15.96 -10.30 12.26
C GLY A 246 -17.41 -10.35 12.77
N SER A 247 -18.27 -9.44 12.34
CA SER A 247 -19.68 -9.41 12.71
C SER A 247 -20.56 -10.39 11.92
N GLN A 248 -20.00 -11.06 10.90
CA GLN A 248 -20.72 -12.06 10.11
C GLN A 248 -20.84 -13.41 10.84
N PRO A 249 -21.77 -14.29 10.45
CA PRO A 249 -21.75 -15.67 10.90
C PRO A 249 -20.36 -16.29 10.67
N PHE A 250 -19.81 -16.96 11.69
CA PHE A 250 -18.42 -17.47 11.70
C PHE A 250 -17.34 -16.39 11.62
N GLY A 251 -17.64 -15.14 11.96
CA GLY A 251 -16.75 -13.98 11.82
C GLY A 251 -15.37 -14.18 12.46
N ALA A 252 -15.28 -14.82 13.62
CA ALA A 252 -14.01 -15.13 14.27
C ALA A 252 -13.11 -16.02 13.36
N VAL A 253 -13.68 -17.05 12.74
CA VAL A 253 -12.95 -17.93 11.81
C VAL A 253 -12.49 -17.15 10.58
N LEU A 254 -13.38 -16.34 10.02
CA LEU A 254 -13.07 -15.51 8.85
C LEU A 254 -11.94 -14.50 9.16
N LEU A 255 -11.96 -13.88 10.35
CA LEU A 255 -10.89 -12.98 10.79
C LEU A 255 -9.56 -13.68 10.97
N VAL A 256 -9.56 -14.89 11.57
CA VAL A 256 -8.34 -15.68 11.72
C VAL A 256 -7.76 -16.04 10.35
N LEU A 257 -8.60 -16.53 9.43
CA LEU A 257 -8.14 -16.88 8.08
C LEU A 257 -7.61 -15.65 7.33
N MET A 258 -8.31 -14.51 7.40
CA MET A 258 -7.88 -13.26 6.79
C MET A 258 -6.57 -12.76 7.41
N GLY A 259 -6.47 -12.76 8.74
CA GLY A 259 -5.28 -12.35 9.48
C GLY A 259 -4.06 -13.21 9.14
N LEU A 260 -4.23 -14.53 9.09
CA LEU A 260 -3.19 -15.45 8.64
C LEU A 260 -2.78 -15.19 7.19
N GLY A 261 -3.74 -14.97 6.29
CA GLY A 261 -3.45 -14.65 4.89
C GLY A 261 -2.67 -13.34 4.72
N ILE A 262 -3.02 -12.30 5.48
CA ILE A 262 -2.28 -11.03 5.50
C ILE A 262 -0.88 -11.24 6.08
N ALA A 263 -0.73 -12.03 7.15
CA ALA A 263 0.58 -12.36 7.70
C ALA A 263 1.45 -13.14 6.71
N VAL A 264 0.86 -14.07 5.95
CA VAL A 264 1.54 -14.80 4.86
C VAL A 264 2.04 -13.82 3.78
N TYR A 265 1.26 -12.79 3.42
CA TYR A 265 1.75 -11.73 2.54
C TYR A 265 2.94 -10.98 3.16
N GLY A 266 2.90 -10.74 4.48
CA GLY A 266 4.03 -10.18 5.24
C GLY A 266 5.30 -11.03 5.10
N LEU A 267 5.19 -12.34 5.27
CA LEU A 267 6.31 -13.27 5.07
C LEU A 267 6.81 -13.24 3.62
N TYR A 268 5.91 -13.23 2.64
CA TYR A 268 6.28 -13.09 1.24
C TYR A 268 6.99 -11.77 0.93
N SER A 269 6.65 -10.68 1.65
CA SER A 269 7.34 -9.39 1.50
C SER A 269 8.81 -9.46 1.89
N PHE A 270 9.20 -10.32 2.85
CA PHE A 270 10.63 -10.56 3.14
C PHE A 270 11.35 -11.32 2.01
N VAL A 271 10.64 -12.24 1.34
CA VAL A 271 11.19 -12.87 0.12
C VAL A 271 11.42 -11.81 -0.96
N MET A 272 10.47 -10.90 -1.16
CA MET A 272 10.63 -9.77 -2.11
C MET A 272 11.81 -8.87 -1.71
N ALA A 273 12.03 -8.64 -0.41
CA ALA A 273 13.18 -7.86 0.05
C ALA A 273 14.52 -8.47 -0.39
N ARG A 274 14.59 -9.81 -0.51
CA ARG A 274 15.77 -10.53 -0.94
C ARG A 274 15.84 -10.70 -2.46
N ASP A 275 14.75 -11.14 -3.06
CA ASP A 275 14.75 -11.75 -4.39
C ASP A 275 13.99 -10.93 -5.45
N ALA A 276 13.45 -9.72 -5.13
CA ALA A 276 12.79 -8.89 -6.14
C ALA A 276 13.78 -8.38 -7.20
N LYS A 277 13.34 -8.36 -8.46
CA LYS A 277 14.01 -7.64 -9.56
C LYS A 277 13.91 -6.13 -9.29
N MET A 278 15.04 -5.44 -9.37
CA MET A 278 15.13 -3.99 -9.17
C MET A 278 15.94 -3.40 -10.31
#